data_4a946612107b4f4911908b4cd83de91c
#
_entry.id   4a946612107b4f4911908b4cd83de91c
#
_cell.length_a   1.000
_cell.length_b   1.000
_cell.length_c   1.000
_cell.angle_alpha   90.00
_cell.angle_beta   90.00
_cell.angle_gamma   90.00
#
_symmetry.space_group_name_H-M   'P 1'
#
loop_
_entity.id
_entity.type
_entity.pdbx_description
1 polymer ?
#
loop_
_entity_poly.entity_id
_entity_poly.type
_entity_poly.pdbx_seq_one_letter_code
_entity_poly.pdbx_strand_id
1 'polypeptide(L)'
;MSSGNLRAGIFVATMTGLAEMCGEEIEDALGAAGIESDRHVMDGLDTNSLGDYNMLIIVSSTYGHGEIPDNGITLFEGLEAGVDLSGKSYALFALGDRTYADTFCAAGDRWDAVLSACGATRVVDIERHDASSGTLAEDVAGEWAARWAASFV
;
A
#
# COMPACT_ATOMS: atom_id res chain seq x y z
N MET A 1 -2.23 -19.89 15.73
CA MET A 1 -2.74 -18.55 15.83
C MET A 1 -3.99 -18.38 14.98
N SER A 2 -4.94 -17.74 15.52
CA SER A 2 -6.22 -17.56 14.86
C SER A 2 -6.16 -16.39 13.87
N SER A 3 -6.75 -16.58 12.68
CA SER A 3 -6.91 -15.52 11.70
C SER A 3 -7.70 -14.32 12.26
N GLY A 4 -8.51 -14.54 13.30
CA GLY A 4 -9.25 -13.47 13.94
C GLY A 4 -8.38 -12.39 14.57
N ASN A 5 -7.08 -12.65 14.74
CA ASN A 5 -6.14 -11.65 15.25
C ASN A 5 -5.49 -10.81 14.15
N LEU A 6 -5.71 -11.18 12.89
CA LEU A 6 -5.13 -10.44 11.77
C LEU A 6 -5.95 -9.21 11.48
N ARG A 7 -5.32 -8.05 11.54
CA ARG A 7 -5.96 -6.79 11.21
C ARG A 7 -5.09 -6.01 10.25
N ALA A 8 -5.68 -5.56 9.15
CA ALA A 8 -4.97 -4.86 8.09
C ALA A 8 -5.31 -3.37 8.09
N GLY A 9 -4.30 -2.55 7.85
CA GLY A 9 -4.50 -1.13 7.58
C GLY A 9 -4.16 -0.87 6.13
N ILE A 10 -5.06 -0.21 5.41
CA ILE A 10 -4.86 0.19 4.02
C ILE A 10 -4.57 1.68 4.01
N PHE A 11 -3.37 2.05 3.59
CA PHE A 11 -2.91 3.45 3.65
C PHE A 11 -2.72 3.96 2.22
N VAL A 12 -3.46 5.02 1.88
CA VAL A 12 -3.56 5.51 0.51
C VAL A 12 -2.87 6.86 0.37
N ALA A 13 -1.90 6.94 -0.55
CA ALA A 13 -1.21 8.17 -0.90
C ALA A 13 -1.57 8.55 -2.34
N THR A 14 -2.37 9.58 -2.51
CA THR A 14 -2.84 10.02 -3.83
C THR A 14 -3.29 11.47 -3.78
N MET A 15 -3.27 12.13 -4.95
CA MET A 15 -3.83 13.47 -5.11
C MET A 15 -5.08 13.47 -6.01
N THR A 16 -5.36 12.35 -6.69
CA THR A 16 -6.41 12.31 -7.70
C THR A 16 -7.60 11.41 -7.36
N GLY A 17 -7.52 10.65 -6.29
CA GLY A 17 -8.59 9.73 -5.89
C GLY A 17 -8.53 8.35 -6.51
N LEU A 18 -7.72 8.11 -7.55
CA LEU A 18 -7.64 6.79 -8.17
C LEU A 18 -7.09 5.73 -7.19
N ALA A 19 -6.05 6.07 -6.44
CA ALA A 19 -5.50 5.15 -5.46
C ALA A 19 -6.51 4.86 -4.35
N GLU A 20 -7.39 5.83 -4.03
CA GLU A 20 -8.46 5.61 -3.08
C GLU A 20 -9.46 4.56 -3.57
N MET A 21 -9.82 4.61 -4.85
CA MET A 21 -10.69 3.59 -5.45
C MET A 21 -10.04 2.21 -5.39
N CYS A 22 -8.74 2.15 -5.62
CA CYS A 22 -7.98 0.90 -5.47
C CYS A 22 -8.04 0.39 -4.04
N GLY A 23 -7.89 1.30 -3.07
CA GLY A 23 -7.99 0.94 -1.66
C GLY A 23 -9.35 0.38 -1.28
N GLU A 24 -10.42 0.92 -1.85
CA GLU A 24 -11.78 0.41 -1.63
C GLU A 24 -11.93 -1.03 -2.12
N GLU A 25 -11.41 -1.32 -3.31
CA GLU A 25 -11.47 -2.67 -3.86
C GLU A 25 -10.62 -3.66 -3.06
N ILE A 26 -9.48 -3.21 -2.57
CA ILE A 26 -8.64 -4.03 -1.70
C ILE A 26 -9.39 -4.33 -0.40
N GLU A 27 -10.02 -3.34 0.18
CA GLU A 27 -10.82 -3.50 1.40
C GLU A 27 -11.91 -4.54 1.22
N ASP A 28 -12.63 -4.47 0.10
CA ASP A 28 -13.68 -5.43 -0.22
C ASP A 28 -13.13 -6.84 -0.38
N ALA A 29 -11.99 -6.99 -1.05
CA ALA A 29 -11.36 -8.29 -1.26
C ALA A 29 -10.90 -8.91 0.05
N LEU A 30 -10.34 -8.09 0.95
CA LEU A 30 -9.91 -8.57 2.27
C LEU A 30 -11.12 -9.02 3.09
N GLY A 31 -12.21 -8.24 3.06
CA GLY A 31 -13.43 -8.60 3.77
C GLY A 31 -14.00 -9.90 3.28
N ALA A 32 -13.98 -10.14 1.96
CA ALA A 32 -14.43 -11.39 1.38
C ALA A 32 -13.59 -12.59 1.83
N ALA A 33 -12.31 -12.35 2.16
CA ALA A 33 -11.40 -13.38 2.68
C ALA A 33 -11.47 -13.52 4.21
N GLY A 34 -12.29 -12.71 4.88
CA GLY A 34 -12.43 -12.77 6.34
C GLY A 34 -11.41 -11.94 7.10
N ILE A 35 -10.74 -11.02 6.45
CA ILE A 35 -9.74 -10.15 7.07
C ILE A 35 -10.35 -8.79 7.39
N GLU A 36 -10.31 -8.39 8.65
CA GLU A 36 -10.72 -7.05 9.04
C GLU A 36 -9.71 -6.02 8.58
N SER A 37 -10.18 -4.92 7.99
CA SER A 37 -9.29 -3.85 7.54
C SER A 37 -9.92 -2.48 7.75
N ASP A 38 -9.06 -1.48 7.89
CA ASP A 38 -9.46 -0.08 7.93
C ASP A 38 -8.70 0.65 6.83
N ARG A 39 -9.39 1.52 6.11
CA ARG A 39 -8.79 2.30 5.03
C ARG A 39 -8.56 3.73 5.50
N HIS A 40 -7.35 4.23 5.26
CA HIS A 40 -6.96 5.59 5.62
C HIS A 40 -6.34 6.30 4.43
N VAL A 41 -6.76 7.52 4.17
CA VAL A 41 -6.01 8.41 3.29
C VAL A 41 -4.88 8.97 4.17
N MET A 42 -3.66 9.00 3.64
CA MET A 42 -2.47 9.33 4.45
C MET A 42 -2.38 10.78 4.93
N ASP A 43 -3.29 11.62 4.52
CA ASP A 43 -3.26 13.06 4.74
C ASP A 43 -2.96 13.41 6.21
N GLY A 44 -1.73 13.82 6.47
CA GLY A 44 -1.29 14.18 7.81
C GLY A 44 -1.08 13.02 8.79
N LEU A 45 -1.21 11.77 8.35
CA LEU A 45 -1.01 10.63 9.23
C LEU A 45 0.45 10.48 9.65
N ASP A 46 0.66 10.10 10.90
CA ASP A 46 2.00 9.78 11.38
C ASP A 46 2.15 8.27 11.63
N THR A 47 3.35 7.86 12.05
CA THR A 47 3.67 6.45 12.26
C THR A 47 2.90 5.78 13.40
N ASN A 48 2.31 6.55 14.30
CA ASN A 48 1.47 5.98 15.35
C ASN A 48 0.24 5.28 14.78
N SER A 49 -0.23 5.73 13.62
CA SER A 49 -1.37 5.12 12.94
C SER A 49 -1.13 3.69 12.51
N LEU A 50 0.12 3.26 12.43
CA LEU A 50 0.49 1.92 11.99
C LEU A 50 0.42 0.88 13.10
N GLY A 51 0.41 1.32 14.36
CA GLY A 51 0.57 0.45 15.52
C GLY A 51 -0.53 -0.58 15.72
N ASP A 52 -1.74 -0.27 15.26
CA ASP A 52 -2.91 -1.11 15.49
C ASP A 52 -3.02 -2.28 14.50
N TYR A 53 -2.12 -2.38 13.54
CA TYR A 53 -2.24 -3.35 12.45
C TYR A 53 -1.08 -4.32 12.38
N ASN A 54 -1.38 -5.57 12.02
CA ASN A 54 -0.38 -6.61 11.75
C ASN A 54 0.08 -6.56 10.30
N MET A 55 -0.81 -6.14 9.40
CA MET A 55 -0.57 -6.06 7.97
C MET A 55 -0.75 -4.62 7.51
N LEU A 56 0.25 -4.10 6.82
CA LEU A 56 0.21 -2.75 6.28
C LEU A 56 0.12 -2.85 4.76
N ILE A 57 -0.92 -2.25 4.18
CA ILE A 57 -1.11 -2.25 2.73
C ILE A 57 -0.97 -0.82 2.27
N ILE A 58 0.02 -0.56 1.44
CA ILE A 58 0.28 0.78 0.93
C ILE A 58 -0.19 0.85 -0.52
N VAL A 59 -1.04 1.80 -0.81
CA VAL A 59 -1.51 2.07 -2.17
C VAL A 59 -1.02 3.48 -2.51
N SER A 60 -0.12 3.60 -3.46
CA SER A 60 0.53 4.88 -3.73
C SER A 60 0.64 5.20 -5.20
N SER A 61 0.24 6.41 -5.56
CA SER A 61 0.55 7.00 -6.86
C SER A 61 2.01 7.43 -6.87
N THR A 62 2.54 7.64 -8.08
CA THR A 62 3.89 8.17 -8.31
C THR A 62 3.76 9.52 -8.97
N TYR A 63 4.43 10.53 -8.46
CA TYR A 63 4.34 11.89 -8.95
C TYR A 63 5.65 12.39 -9.52
N GLY A 64 5.56 13.28 -10.49
CA GLY A 64 6.69 14.02 -11.02
C GLY A 64 7.85 13.11 -11.43
N HIS A 65 8.96 13.21 -10.74
CA HIS A 65 10.18 12.45 -11.00
C HIS A 65 10.29 11.20 -10.11
N GLY A 66 9.17 10.56 -9.80
CA GLY A 66 9.16 9.36 -8.96
C GLY A 66 8.88 9.66 -7.50
N GLU A 67 8.24 10.79 -7.22
CA GLU A 67 8.05 11.30 -5.88
C GLU A 67 6.83 10.69 -5.20
N ILE A 68 6.89 10.65 -3.86
CA ILE A 68 5.76 10.29 -3.03
C ILE A 68 4.71 11.42 -3.14
N PRO A 69 3.42 11.11 -3.30
CA PRO A 69 2.38 12.15 -3.29
C PRO A 69 2.44 12.98 -2.01
N ASP A 70 2.09 14.27 -2.13
CA ASP A 70 2.19 15.21 -1.00
C ASP A 70 1.52 14.70 0.27
N ASN A 71 0.36 14.06 0.15
CA ASN A 71 -0.34 13.57 1.34
C ASN A 71 0.31 12.36 1.99
N GLY A 72 1.28 11.73 1.34
CA GLY A 72 2.04 10.61 1.92
C GLY A 72 3.34 11.02 2.59
N ILE A 73 3.76 12.27 2.42
CA ILE A 73 5.09 12.71 2.85
C ILE A 73 5.25 12.64 4.37
N THR A 74 4.24 13.04 5.14
CA THR A 74 4.33 13.02 6.59
C THR A 74 4.61 11.61 7.11
N LEU A 75 3.86 10.63 6.61
CA LEU A 75 4.06 9.24 7.00
C LEU A 75 5.42 8.73 6.52
N PHE A 76 5.78 9.04 5.28
CA PHE A 76 7.05 8.60 4.70
C PHE A 76 8.24 9.13 5.51
N GLU A 77 8.24 10.42 5.84
CA GLU A 77 9.31 11.02 6.63
C GLU A 77 9.38 10.44 8.04
N GLY A 78 8.23 10.11 8.62
CA GLY A 78 8.18 9.45 9.92
C GLY A 78 8.84 8.07 9.87
N LEU A 79 8.64 7.34 8.78
CA LEU A 79 9.30 6.05 8.58
C LEU A 79 10.81 6.23 8.38
N GLU A 80 11.20 7.24 7.61
CA GLU A 80 12.63 7.55 7.41
C GLU A 80 13.34 7.90 8.72
N ALA A 81 12.62 8.57 9.62
CA ALA A 81 13.18 8.93 10.94
C ALA A 81 13.40 7.71 11.81
N GLY A 82 12.77 6.59 11.49
CA GLY A 82 12.95 5.32 12.17
C GLY A 82 11.81 4.99 13.12
N VAL A 83 11.17 3.87 12.86
CA VAL A 83 10.16 3.29 13.74
C VAL A 83 10.32 1.77 13.65
N ASP A 84 10.05 1.07 14.74
CA ASP A 84 10.19 -0.38 14.76
C ASP A 84 8.90 -1.02 14.27
N LEU A 85 8.96 -1.63 13.09
CA LEU A 85 7.86 -2.37 12.49
C LEU A 85 8.13 -3.89 12.48
N SER A 86 9.06 -4.35 13.31
CA SER A 86 9.37 -5.77 13.41
C SER A 86 8.12 -6.56 13.76
N GLY A 87 7.93 -7.69 13.08
CA GLY A 87 6.75 -8.52 13.28
C GLY A 87 5.54 -8.11 12.45
N LYS A 88 5.60 -6.99 11.75
CA LYS A 88 4.53 -6.59 10.85
C LYS A 88 4.85 -7.00 9.42
N SER A 89 3.80 -7.29 8.66
CA SER A 89 3.91 -7.62 7.24
C SER A 89 3.39 -6.46 6.41
N TYR A 90 3.84 -6.34 5.16
CA TYR A 90 3.30 -5.31 4.28
C TYR A 90 3.17 -5.79 2.84
N ALA A 91 2.30 -5.12 2.10
CA ALA A 91 2.09 -5.33 0.67
C ALA A 91 1.94 -3.95 0.02
N LEU A 92 2.39 -3.84 -1.23
CA LEU A 92 2.42 -2.57 -1.94
C LEU A 92 1.70 -2.67 -3.28
N PHE A 93 0.77 -1.74 -3.51
CA PHE A 93 0.15 -1.56 -4.83
C PHE A 93 0.56 -0.20 -5.34
N ALA A 94 1.41 -0.18 -6.37
CA ALA A 94 1.98 1.04 -6.91
C ALA A 94 1.32 1.43 -8.22
N LEU A 95 1.01 2.70 -8.36
CA LEU A 95 0.42 3.26 -9.57
C LEU A 95 1.45 4.10 -10.30
N GLY A 96 1.49 3.98 -11.62
CA GLY A 96 2.41 4.73 -12.44
C GLY A 96 2.02 4.66 -13.90
N ASP A 97 2.90 5.14 -14.77
CA ASP A 97 2.66 5.19 -16.22
C ASP A 97 3.98 4.86 -16.93
N ARG A 98 4.00 3.79 -17.71
CA ARG A 98 5.20 3.36 -18.45
C ARG A 98 5.63 4.35 -19.52
N THR A 99 4.78 5.31 -19.87
CA THR A 99 5.18 6.43 -20.73
C THR A 99 6.35 7.17 -20.11
N TYR A 100 6.45 7.15 -18.78
CA TYR A 100 7.57 7.74 -18.02
C TYR A 100 8.41 6.60 -17.43
N ALA A 101 9.11 5.88 -18.28
CA ALA A 101 9.79 4.63 -17.92
C ALA A 101 10.75 4.76 -16.74
N ASP A 102 11.49 5.87 -16.65
CA ASP A 102 12.49 6.07 -15.58
C ASP A 102 11.87 6.22 -14.20
N THR A 103 10.59 6.61 -14.13
CA THR A 103 9.90 6.85 -12.86
C THR A 103 8.71 5.92 -12.64
N PHE A 104 8.55 4.92 -13.51
CA PHE A 104 7.39 4.03 -13.44
C PHE A 104 7.30 3.36 -12.07
N CYS A 105 6.22 3.69 -11.33
CA CYS A 105 5.95 3.15 -10.00
C CYS A 105 7.10 3.35 -9.00
N ALA A 106 7.95 4.36 -9.21
CA ALA A 106 9.10 4.61 -8.35
C ALA A 106 8.71 4.91 -6.90
N ALA A 107 7.54 5.51 -6.66
CA ALA A 107 7.07 5.72 -5.29
C ALA A 107 6.90 4.40 -4.56
N GLY A 108 6.42 3.35 -5.23
CA GLY A 108 6.31 2.03 -4.63
C GLY A 108 7.66 1.49 -4.16
N ASP A 109 8.71 1.68 -4.96
CA ASP A 109 10.05 1.26 -4.58
C ASP A 109 10.57 2.02 -3.37
N ARG A 110 10.22 3.29 -3.26
CA ARG A 110 10.60 4.11 -2.10
C ARG A 110 9.90 3.62 -0.82
N TRP A 111 8.60 3.33 -0.91
CA TRP A 111 7.86 2.76 0.22
C TRP A 111 8.45 1.41 0.63
N ASP A 112 8.78 0.57 -0.35
CA ASP A 112 9.37 -0.75 -0.08
C ASP A 112 10.68 -0.62 0.70
N ALA A 113 11.55 0.27 0.25
CA ALA A 113 12.85 0.46 0.89
C ALA A 113 12.70 0.94 2.35
N VAL A 114 11.81 1.91 2.59
CA VAL A 114 11.68 2.48 3.92
C VAL A 114 10.98 1.51 4.89
N LEU A 115 9.97 0.79 4.43
CA LEU A 115 9.29 -0.19 5.28
C LEU A 115 10.20 -1.34 5.64
N SER A 116 10.96 -1.83 4.67
CA SER A 116 11.95 -2.88 4.91
C SER A 116 13.02 -2.43 5.91
N ALA A 117 13.47 -1.19 5.77
CA ALA A 117 14.46 -0.63 6.69
C ALA A 117 13.91 -0.53 8.12
N CYS A 118 12.60 -0.39 8.29
CA CYS A 118 11.95 -0.35 9.60
C CYS A 118 11.70 -1.74 10.19
N GLY A 119 12.04 -2.80 9.47
CA GLY A 119 11.91 -4.17 9.97
C GLY A 119 10.66 -4.92 9.54
N ALA A 120 9.78 -4.30 8.75
CA ALA A 120 8.60 -4.99 8.24
C ALA A 120 8.97 -5.97 7.11
N THR A 121 8.17 -7.00 6.92
CA THR A 121 8.42 -8.05 5.93
C THR A 121 7.39 -7.95 4.80
N ARG A 122 7.87 -7.83 3.56
CA ARG A 122 6.99 -7.85 2.40
C ARG A 122 6.53 -9.28 2.13
N VAL A 123 5.22 -9.45 1.94
CA VAL A 123 4.61 -10.79 1.82
C VAL A 123 4.24 -11.17 0.39
N VAL A 124 4.31 -10.22 -0.54
CA VAL A 124 3.96 -10.45 -1.95
C VAL A 124 4.76 -9.47 -2.80
N ASP A 125 5.02 -9.83 -4.05
CA ASP A 125 5.70 -8.91 -4.97
C ASP A 125 4.90 -7.62 -5.14
N ILE A 126 5.59 -6.50 -5.31
CA ILE A 126 4.94 -5.22 -5.53
C ILE A 126 4.11 -5.31 -6.81
N GLU A 127 2.83 -4.97 -6.71
CA GLU A 127 2.00 -4.89 -7.90
C GLU A 127 2.16 -3.48 -8.48
N ARG A 128 2.60 -3.41 -9.74
CA ARG A 128 2.88 -2.16 -10.43
C ARG A 128 1.87 -1.98 -11.55
N HIS A 129 0.88 -1.12 -11.34
CA HIS A 129 -0.15 -0.87 -12.35
C HIS A 129 0.31 0.22 -13.31
N ASP A 130 0.20 -0.07 -14.60
CA ASP A 130 0.55 0.85 -15.67
C ASP A 130 -0.70 1.54 -16.20
N ALA A 131 -0.80 2.85 -16.01
CA ALA A 131 -1.96 3.63 -16.48
C ALA A 131 -2.15 3.54 -17.99
N SER A 132 -1.07 3.29 -18.75
CA SER A 132 -1.15 3.17 -20.22
C SER A 132 -1.56 1.77 -20.69
N SER A 133 -1.77 0.82 -19.78
CA SER A 133 -2.08 -0.56 -20.14
C SER A 133 -3.49 -0.78 -20.67
N GLY A 134 -4.40 0.15 -20.40
CA GLY A 134 -5.80 0.01 -20.79
C GLY A 134 -6.66 -0.75 -19.77
N THR A 135 -6.05 -1.27 -18.69
CA THR A 135 -6.81 -1.93 -17.62
C THR A 135 -7.19 -0.90 -16.56
N LEU A 136 -8.27 -1.19 -15.82
CA LEU A 136 -8.68 -0.33 -14.72
C LEU A 136 -7.90 -0.69 -13.47
N ALA A 137 -7.26 0.30 -12.86
CA ALA A 137 -6.41 0.09 -11.69
C ALA A 137 -7.20 -0.54 -10.53
N GLU A 138 -8.43 -0.10 -10.31
CA GLU A 138 -9.26 -0.60 -9.23
C GLU A 138 -9.60 -2.09 -9.42
N ASP A 139 -9.81 -2.53 -10.66
CA ASP A 139 -10.06 -3.95 -10.93
C ASP A 139 -8.83 -4.78 -10.64
N VAL A 140 -7.66 -4.30 -11.08
CA VAL A 140 -6.38 -4.99 -10.85
C VAL A 140 -6.09 -5.06 -9.36
N ALA A 141 -6.38 -3.99 -8.61
CA ALA A 141 -6.14 -3.94 -7.17
C ALA A 141 -6.97 -4.98 -6.42
N GLY A 142 -8.25 -5.09 -6.77
CA GLY A 142 -9.13 -6.07 -6.14
C GLY A 142 -8.68 -7.49 -6.40
N GLU A 143 -8.32 -7.80 -7.66
CA GLU A 143 -7.84 -9.12 -8.04
C GLU A 143 -6.52 -9.46 -7.36
N TRP A 144 -5.61 -8.49 -7.30
CA TRP A 144 -4.32 -8.66 -6.62
C TRP A 144 -4.52 -9.00 -5.15
N ALA A 145 -5.35 -8.24 -4.46
CA ALA A 145 -5.60 -8.48 -3.04
C ALA A 145 -6.24 -9.85 -2.80
N ALA A 146 -7.21 -10.22 -3.64
CA ALA A 146 -7.88 -11.52 -3.53
C ALA A 146 -6.90 -12.68 -3.68
N ARG A 147 -5.90 -12.55 -4.56
CA ARG A 147 -4.93 -13.62 -4.80
C ARG A 147 -4.10 -13.94 -3.57
N TRP A 148 -3.63 -12.93 -2.84
CA TRP A 148 -2.75 -13.21 -1.69
C TRP A 148 -3.50 -13.23 -0.35
N ALA A 149 -4.69 -12.61 -0.28
CA ALA A 149 -5.44 -12.55 0.98
C ALA A 149 -5.78 -13.94 1.51
N ALA A 150 -6.13 -14.85 0.63
CA ALA A 150 -6.47 -16.21 1.02
C ALA A 150 -5.33 -16.93 1.74
N SER A 151 -4.09 -16.51 1.52
CA SER A 151 -2.91 -17.12 2.17
C SER A 151 -2.78 -16.74 3.65
N PHE A 152 -3.55 -15.75 4.09
CA PHE A 152 -3.44 -15.24 5.47
C PHE A 152 -4.57 -15.71 6.39
N VAL A 153 -5.51 -16.46 5.89
CA VAL A 153 -6.65 -16.92 6.71
C VAL A 153 -6.72 -18.42 6.83
#